data_d1bb4b892f4a862e40407701df127a22
#
_entry.id   d1bb4b892f4a862e40407701df127a22
#
_cell.length_a   1.000
_cell.length_b   1.000
_cell.length_c   1.000
_cell.angle_alpha   90.00
_cell.angle_beta   90.00
_cell.angle_gamma   90.00
#
_symmetry.space_group_name_H-M   'P 1'
#
loop_
_entity.id
_entity.type
_entity.pdbx_description
1 polymer ?
#
loop_
_entity_poly.entity_id
_entity_poly.type
_entity_poly.pdbx_seq_one_letter_code
_entity_poly.pdbx_strand_id
1 'polypeptide(L)'
;MRKLLLTFLVVLISSNASAKEYGNYDPKRLLTVTETPSGKQYGFDGAFFDQMLNDLSVHAKNYPPQFDTPQDQQRATQDVKTLSGMLDILINVPTPNPELLVRAGYVNSIGHNLNISGAAEKASSIFLRLLATAPSDPRGNYMYGTFLAGVGKFKEALPYLEKALSVGVVDAAFAIGMTHLTLGDKEQALKYLEDYKRRKPSDGNVDKLIDAIRNGKVEFKRSPS
;
A
#
# COMPACT_ATOMS: atom_id res chain seq x y z
N MET A 1 27.76 -31.27 -5.24
CA MET A 1 27.03 -30.12 -4.64
C MET A 1 25.62 -30.09 -5.27
N ARG A 2 24.63 -30.61 -4.56
CA ARG A 2 23.23 -30.67 -5.04
C ARG A 2 22.57 -29.31 -4.78
N LYS A 3 22.21 -28.61 -5.85
CA LYS A 3 21.38 -27.40 -5.77
C LYS A 3 19.96 -27.82 -5.37
N LEU A 4 19.53 -27.48 -4.16
CA LEU A 4 18.16 -27.65 -3.71
C LEU A 4 17.31 -26.54 -4.32
N LEU A 5 16.46 -26.87 -5.29
CA LEU A 5 15.38 -25.99 -5.74
C LEU A 5 14.33 -25.92 -4.63
N LEU A 6 14.21 -24.74 -3.99
CA LEU A 6 13.13 -24.45 -3.05
C LEU A 6 11.88 -24.05 -3.86
N THR A 7 10.93 -24.96 -3.92
CA THR A 7 9.60 -24.67 -4.46
C THR A 7 8.78 -23.92 -3.40
N PHE A 8 8.43 -22.67 -3.66
CA PHE A 8 7.49 -21.90 -2.87
C PHE A 8 6.09 -22.51 -3.03
N LEU A 9 5.58 -23.16 -1.99
CA LEU A 9 4.17 -23.51 -1.92
C LEU A 9 3.42 -22.32 -1.28
N VAL A 10 3.11 -21.33 -2.11
CA VAL A 10 2.09 -20.33 -1.79
C VAL A 10 0.75 -21.06 -1.89
N VAL A 11 0.04 -21.23 -0.78
CA VAL A 11 -1.38 -21.59 -0.85
C VAL A 11 -2.10 -20.39 -1.43
N LEU A 12 -2.20 -20.37 -2.75
CA LEU A 12 -3.10 -19.51 -3.49
C LEU A 12 -4.53 -19.96 -3.13
N ILE A 13 -5.17 -19.24 -2.22
CA ILE A 13 -6.63 -19.18 -2.24
C ILE A 13 -6.94 -18.36 -3.51
N SER A 14 -7.06 -19.07 -4.62
CA SER A 14 -7.53 -18.51 -5.87
C SER A 14 -8.99 -18.13 -5.69
N SER A 15 -9.24 -16.91 -5.21
CA SER A 15 -10.44 -16.21 -5.61
C SER A 15 -10.25 -15.94 -7.11
N ASN A 16 -11.08 -16.56 -7.95
CA ASN A 16 -11.29 -16.13 -9.32
C ASN A 16 -11.96 -14.74 -9.30
N ALA A 17 -11.23 -13.73 -8.83
CA ALA A 17 -11.52 -12.38 -9.21
C ALA A 17 -11.02 -12.30 -10.66
N SER A 18 -11.96 -12.23 -11.61
CA SER A 18 -11.66 -11.78 -12.97
C SER A 18 -10.81 -10.52 -12.81
N ALA A 19 -9.57 -10.58 -13.23
CA ALA A 19 -8.71 -9.42 -13.17
C ALA A 19 -9.43 -8.34 -13.98
N LYS A 20 -9.56 -7.15 -13.42
CA LYS A 20 -10.20 -6.02 -14.10
C LYS A 20 -9.14 -5.40 -14.99
N GLU A 21 -9.47 -5.14 -16.27
CA GLU A 21 -8.58 -4.41 -17.15
C GLU A 21 -8.18 -3.06 -16.53
N TYR A 22 -6.89 -2.73 -16.55
CA TYR A 22 -6.41 -1.43 -16.12
C TYR A 22 -6.88 -0.33 -17.08
N GLY A 23 -7.45 0.74 -16.55
CA GLY A 23 -8.02 1.82 -17.34
C GLY A 23 -7.00 2.52 -18.26
N ASN A 24 -7.53 3.23 -19.24
CA ASN A 24 -6.74 4.08 -20.12
C ASN A 24 -6.92 5.54 -19.70
N TYR A 25 -5.90 6.09 -19.04
CA TYR A 25 -5.91 7.43 -18.48
C TYR A 25 -5.02 8.39 -19.28
N ASP A 26 -5.46 9.65 -19.40
CA ASP A 26 -4.60 10.75 -19.82
C ASP A 26 -4.27 11.61 -18.58
N PRO A 27 -3.07 11.48 -18.00
CA PRO A 27 -2.68 12.25 -16.82
C PRO A 27 -2.69 13.78 -17.02
N LYS A 28 -2.68 14.27 -18.25
CA LYS A 28 -2.78 15.73 -18.52
C LYS A 28 -4.10 16.31 -18.02
N ARG A 29 -5.16 15.50 -17.92
CA ARG A 29 -6.46 15.90 -17.37
C ARG A 29 -6.41 16.24 -15.88
N LEU A 30 -5.35 15.85 -15.16
CA LEU A 30 -5.14 16.25 -13.78
C LEU A 30 -4.90 17.74 -13.60
N LEU A 31 -4.40 18.41 -14.65
CA LEU A 31 -4.18 19.84 -14.64
C LEU A 31 -5.38 20.52 -15.26
N THR A 32 -6.11 21.29 -14.48
CA THR A 32 -7.22 22.10 -14.94
C THR A 32 -6.77 23.56 -15.16
N VAL A 33 -7.25 24.17 -16.22
CA VAL A 33 -7.02 25.58 -16.51
C VAL A 33 -8.38 26.27 -16.63
N THR A 34 -8.65 27.23 -15.76
CA THR A 34 -9.86 28.04 -15.79
C THR A 34 -9.48 29.45 -16.17
N GLU A 35 -10.12 29.99 -17.18
CA GLU A 35 -9.96 31.42 -17.53
C GLU A 35 -10.84 32.26 -16.61
N THR A 36 -10.25 33.27 -16.00
CA THR A 36 -10.93 34.22 -15.11
C THR A 36 -10.67 35.63 -15.61
N PRO A 37 -11.46 36.67 -15.22
CA PRO A 37 -11.21 38.06 -15.59
C PRO A 37 -9.82 38.56 -15.16
N SER A 38 -9.20 37.92 -14.16
CA SER A 38 -7.86 38.24 -13.64
C SER A 38 -6.73 37.41 -14.29
N GLY A 39 -7.04 36.51 -15.22
CA GLY A 39 -6.07 35.67 -15.91
C GLY A 39 -6.39 34.18 -15.80
N LYS A 40 -5.43 33.33 -16.15
CA LYS A 40 -5.57 31.86 -16.05
C LYS A 40 -5.33 31.38 -14.61
N GLN A 41 -6.28 30.61 -14.11
CA GLN A 41 -6.14 29.89 -12.84
C GLN A 41 -5.88 28.42 -13.12
N TYR A 42 -4.83 27.89 -12.51
CA TYR A 42 -4.46 26.48 -12.61
C TYR A 42 -5.01 25.71 -11.40
N GLY A 43 -5.60 24.58 -11.65
CA GLY A 43 -6.15 23.69 -10.64
C GLY A 43 -5.66 22.26 -10.82
N PHE A 44 -6.00 21.43 -9.83
CA PHE A 44 -5.71 19.99 -9.83
C PHE A 44 -7.01 19.22 -9.66
N ASP A 45 -7.32 18.32 -10.62
CA ASP A 45 -8.49 17.45 -10.54
C ASP A 45 -8.23 16.29 -9.59
N GLY A 46 -8.57 16.52 -8.30
CA GLY A 46 -8.41 15.50 -7.26
C GLY A 46 -9.32 14.29 -7.47
N ALA A 47 -10.50 14.45 -8.04
CA ALA A 47 -11.42 13.33 -8.27
C ALA A 47 -10.89 12.39 -9.36
N PHE A 48 -10.38 12.94 -10.45
CA PHE A 48 -9.74 12.14 -11.49
C PHE A 48 -8.45 11.47 -10.99
N PHE A 49 -7.66 12.17 -10.16
CA PHE A 49 -6.51 11.57 -9.49
C PHE A 49 -6.91 10.36 -8.64
N ASP A 50 -7.94 10.51 -7.80
CA ASP A 50 -8.41 9.43 -6.92
C ASP A 50 -8.97 8.25 -7.73
N GLN A 51 -9.60 8.50 -8.88
CA GLN A 51 -10.01 7.46 -9.81
C GLN A 51 -8.81 6.64 -10.33
N MET A 52 -7.76 7.30 -10.80
CA MET A 52 -6.53 6.64 -11.25
C MET A 52 -5.85 5.88 -10.12
N LEU A 53 -5.76 6.48 -8.93
CA LEU A 53 -5.12 5.87 -7.77
C LEU A 53 -5.87 4.64 -7.26
N ASN A 54 -7.20 4.67 -7.28
CA ASN A 54 -8.03 3.53 -6.92
C ASN A 54 -7.82 2.35 -7.88
N ASP A 55 -7.75 2.62 -9.18
CA ASP A 55 -7.51 1.58 -10.18
C ASP A 55 -6.10 0.99 -10.06
N LEU A 56 -5.07 1.84 -9.92
CA LEU A 56 -3.71 1.41 -9.60
C LEU A 56 -3.65 0.54 -8.34
N SER A 57 -4.41 0.91 -7.31
CA SER A 57 -4.50 0.16 -6.05
C SER A 57 -5.07 -1.24 -6.23
N VAL A 58 -6.09 -1.41 -7.09
CA VAL A 58 -6.65 -2.74 -7.40
C VAL A 58 -5.57 -3.68 -7.92
N HIS A 59 -4.68 -3.18 -8.77
CA HIS A 59 -3.69 -3.97 -9.49
C HIS A 59 -2.33 -4.10 -8.79
N ALA A 60 -1.89 -3.07 -8.06
CA ALA A 60 -0.51 -2.97 -7.62
C ALA A 60 -0.30 -2.51 -6.17
N LYS A 61 -1.34 -2.48 -5.32
CA LYS A 61 -1.15 -2.21 -3.89
C LYS A 61 -0.38 -3.31 -3.17
N ASN A 62 -0.39 -4.54 -3.70
CA ASN A 62 0.30 -5.70 -3.16
C ASN A 62 1.40 -6.16 -4.14
N TYR A 63 2.41 -6.87 -3.62
CA TYR A 63 3.42 -7.51 -4.44
C TYR A 63 3.19 -9.04 -4.46
N PRO A 64 3.31 -9.73 -5.61
CA PRO A 64 3.50 -9.17 -6.95
C PRO A 64 2.24 -8.44 -7.47
N PRO A 65 2.41 -7.41 -8.31
CA PRO A 65 1.27 -6.74 -8.93
C PRO A 65 0.54 -7.69 -9.89
N GLN A 66 -0.77 -7.48 -10.06
CA GLN A 66 -1.64 -8.33 -10.85
C GLN A 66 -2.29 -7.51 -11.96
N PHE A 67 -1.95 -7.82 -13.20
CA PHE A 67 -2.50 -7.21 -14.41
C PHE A 67 -2.92 -8.29 -15.41
N ASP A 68 -3.93 -8.00 -16.21
CA ASP A 68 -4.41 -8.92 -17.24
C ASP A 68 -3.40 -9.08 -18.38
N THR A 69 -2.73 -7.99 -18.72
CA THR A 69 -1.75 -7.97 -19.80
C THR A 69 -0.46 -7.23 -19.40
N PRO A 70 0.68 -7.57 -20.04
CA PRO A 70 1.92 -6.80 -19.87
C PRO A 70 1.78 -5.33 -20.30
N GLN A 71 0.90 -5.03 -21.26
CA GLN A 71 0.62 -3.68 -21.73
C GLN A 71 -0.08 -2.86 -20.65
N ASP A 72 -1.01 -3.45 -19.89
CA ASP A 72 -1.66 -2.82 -18.75
C ASP A 72 -0.66 -2.46 -17.66
N GLN A 73 0.23 -3.40 -17.33
CA GLN A 73 1.30 -3.14 -16.36
C GLN A 73 2.24 -2.03 -16.83
N GLN A 74 2.54 -1.97 -18.12
CA GLN A 74 3.38 -0.91 -18.69
C GLN A 74 2.69 0.46 -18.60
N ARG A 75 1.38 0.55 -18.94
CA ARG A 75 0.58 1.78 -18.79
C ARG A 75 0.54 2.23 -17.32
N ALA A 76 0.19 1.33 -16.42
CA ALA A 76 0.16 1.61 -14.98
C ALA A 76 1.51 2.11 -14.45
N THR A 77 2.62 1.50 -14.91
CA THR A 77 3.97 1.93 -14.53
C THR A 77 4.27 3.34 -15.02
N GLN A 78 3.84 3.69 -16.25
CA GLN A 78 4.01 5.04 -16.79
C GLN A 78 3.14 6.06 -16.05
N ASP A 79 1.90 5.69 -15.73
CA ASP A 79 1.00 6.55 -14.97
C ASP A 79 1.56 6.83 -13.57
N VAL A 80 2.06 5.82 -12.86
CA VAL A 80 2.69 6.01 -11.54
C VAL A 80 3.90 6.96 -11.63
N LYS A 81 4.75 6.84 -12.65
CA LYS A 81 5.87 7.77 -12.86
C LYS A 81 5.38 9.20 -13.06
N THR A 82 4.34 9.38 -13.87
CA THR A 82 3.75 10.70 -14.16
C THR A 82 3.11 11.30 -12.91
N LEU A 83 2.28 10.53 -12.19
CA LEU A 83 1.64 10.94 -10.93
C LEU A 83 2.68 11.31 -9.87
N SER A 84 3.72 10.48 -9.71
CA SER A 84 4.82 10.75 -8.78
C SER A 84 5.53 12.07 -9.12
N GLY A 85 5.83 12.33 -10.38
CA GLY A 85 6.46 13.58 -10.82
C GLY A 85 5.57 14.82 -10.60
N MET A 86 4.27 14.70 -10.86
CA MET A 86 3.32 15.79 -10.59
C MET A 86 3.22 16.10 -9.09
N LEU A 87 3.11 15.05 -8.27
CA LEU A 87 3.03 15.21 -6.82
C LEU A 87 4.31 15.80 -6.25
N ASP A 88 5.50 15.49 -6.80
CA ASP A 88 6.76 16.12 -6.37
C ASP A 88 6.70 17.63 -6.46
N ILE A 89 6.16 18.15 -7.57
CA ILE A 89 6.03 19.60 -7.77
C ILE A 89 5.08 20.18 -6.70
N LEU A 90 3.96 19.52 -6.43
CA LEU A 90 2.94 19.98 -5.50
C LEU A 90 3.38 19.94 -4.04
N ILE A 91 4.21 18.95 -3.66
CA ILE A 91 4.72 18.83 -2.29
C ILE A 91 6.06 19.53 -2.06
N ASN A 92 6.70 20.07 -3.12
CA ASN A 92 7.96 20.81 -3.03
C ASN A 92 7.75 22.25 -2.55
N VAL A 93 7.10 22.40 -1.41
CA VAL A 93 6.83 23.67 -0.74
C VAL A 93 7.18 23.55 0.74
N PRO A 94 7.45 24.66 1.46
CA PRO A 94 7.84 24.59 2.89
C PRO A 94 6.81 23.87 3.78
N THR A 95 5.52 24.09 3.53
CA THR A 95 4.40 23.50 4.26
C THR A 95 3.43 22.82 3.30
N PRO A 96 3.75 21.59 2.84
CA PRO A 96 2.89 20.86 1.91
C PRO A 96 1.60 20.42 2.60
N ASN A 97 0.53 20.36 1.81
CA ASN A 97 -0.73 19.81 2.27
C ASN A 97 -0.54 18.33 2.68
N PRO A 98 -0.90 17.93 3.92
CA PRO A 98 -0.79 16.54 4.36
C PRO A 98 -1.49 15.53 3.45
N GLU A 99 -2.63 15.90 2.86
CA GLU A 99 -3.36 15.07 1.91
C GLU A 99 -2.52 14.73 0.67
N LEU A 100 -1.77 15.70 0.16
CA LEU A 100 -0.85 15.47 -0.98
C LEU A 100 0.33 14.59 -0.57
N LEU A 101 0.83 14.71 0.65
CA LEU A 101 1.88 13.83 1.17
C LEU A 101 1.39 12.38 1.30
N VAL A 102 0.17 12.15 1.80
CA VAL A 102 -0.45 10.82 1.85
C VAL A 102 -0.51 10.21 0.45
N ARG A 103 -1.06 10.96 -0.52
CA ARG A 103 -1.17 10.49 -1.91
C ARG A 103 0.19 10.22 -2.54
N ALA A 104 1.16 11.10 -2.34
CA ALA A 104 2.51 10.95 -2.87
C ALA A 104 3.24 9.73 -2.29
N GLY A 105 3.13 9.52 -0.98
CA GLY A 105 3.67 8.34 -0.32
C GLY A 105 3.05 7.05 -0.87
N TYR A 106 1.72 7.04 -1.05
CA TYR A 106 1.02 5.87 -1.56
C TYR A 106 1.33 5.57 -3.04
N VAL A 107 1.35 6.58 -3.91
CA VAL A 107 1.76 6.42 -5.31
C VAL A 107 3.16 5.81 -5.42
N ASN A 108 4.11 6.27 -4.60
CA ASN A 108 5.47 5.72 -4.62
C ASN A 108 5.55 4.33 -3.97
N SER A 109 4.67 3.98 -3.03
CA SER A 109 4.55 2.60 -2.54
C SER A 109 4.09 1.64 -3.63
N ILE A 110 3.10 2.05 -4.44
CA ILE A 110 2.68 1.31 -5.64
C ILE A 110 3.84 1.25 -6.65
N GLY A 111 4.59 2.34 -6.81
CA GLY A 111 5.78 2.39 -7.67
C GLY A 111 6.84 1.37 -7.27
N HIS A 112 7.05 1.14 -5.98
CA HIS A 112 7.93 0.07 -5.50
C HIS A 112 7.43 -1.30 -5.95
N ASN A 113 6.14 -1.60 -5.79
CA ASN A 113 5.55 -2.87 -6.22
C ASN A 113 5.63 -3.08 -7.74
N LEU A 114 5.68 -1.99 -8.51
CA LEU A 114 5.91 -1.99 -9.96
C LEU A 114 7.40 -1.99 -10.35
N ASN A 115 8.31 -2.19 -9.39
CA ASN A 115 9.76 -2.19 -9.57
C ASN A 115 10.32 -0.88 -10.16
N ILE A 116 9.70 0.27 -9.84
CA ILE A 116 10.24 1.58 -10.20
C ILE A 116 11.41 1.91 -9.28
N SER A 117 12.59 2.11 -9.88
CA SER A 117 13.83 2.42 -9.12
C SER A 117 13.66 3.70 -8.29
N GLY A 118 14.13 3.67 -7.04
CA GLY A 118 14.06 4.80 -6.09
C GLY A 118 12.67 5.03 -5.47
N ALA A 119 11.64 4.29 -5.89
CA ALA A 119 10.28 4.50 -5.40
C ALA A 119 10.13 4.16 -3.91
N ALA A 120 10.84 3.14 -3.43
CA ALA A 120 10.79 2.74 -2.02
C ALA A 120 11.38 3.83 -1.10
N GLU A 121 12.56 4.34 -1.43
CA GLU A 121 13.22 5.40 -0.68
C GLU A 121 12.39 6.68 -0.68
N LYS A 122 11.79 6.99 -1.83
CA LYS A 122 10.93 8.15 -2.00
C LYS A 122 9.65 8.02 -1.18
N ALA A 123 8.96 6.87 -1.22
CA ALA A 123 7.80 6.60 -0.39
C ALA A 123 8.11 6.79 1.11
N SER A 124 9.22 6.20 1.58
CA SER A 124 9.66 6.32 2.96
C SER A 124 9.91 7.77 3.37
N SER A 125 10.67 8.53 2.57
CA SER A 125 10.95 9.95 2.82
C SER A 125 9.68 10.79 2.91
N ILE A 126 8.71 10.57 2.02
CA ILE A 126 7.46 11.32 2.01
C ILE A 126 6.60 11.00 3.23
N PHE A 127 6.45 9.72 3.60
CA PHE A 127 5.70 9.34 4.80
C PHE A 127 6.36 9.88 6.08
N LEU A 128 7.67 9.84 6.19
CA LEU A 128 8.39 10.43 7.32
C LEU A 128 8.17 11.94 7.41
N ARG A 129 8.15 12.65 6.28
CA ARG A 129 7.83 14.07 6.21
C ARG A 129 6.39 14.35 6.67
N LEU A 130 5.43 13.54 6.25
CA LEU A 130 4.05 13.63 6.71
C LEU A 130 3.98 13.47 8.24
N LEU A 131 4.58 12.39 8.76
CA LEU A 131 4.50 12.05 10.17
C LEU A 131 5.34 12.97 11.07
N ALA A 132 6.30 13.72 10.52
CA ALA A 132 6.98 14.78 11.24
C ALA A 132 6.03 15.97 11.55
N THR A 133 5.08 16.25 10.66
CA THR A 133 4.11 17.37 10.85
C THR A 133 2.79 16.89 11.44
N ALA A 134 2.40 15.65 11.20
CA ALA A 134 1.16 15.03 11.68
C ALA A 134 1.42 13.62 12.26
N PRO A 135 2.06 13.53 13.47
CA PRO A 135 2.50 12.24 14.03
C PRO A 135 1.39 11.22 14.28
N SER A 136 0.15 11.70 14.41
CA SER A 136 -1.03 10.86 14.68
C SER A 136 -1.96 10.74 13.47
N ASP A 137 -1.53 11.15 12.27
CA ASP A 137 -2.35 10.98 11.07
C ASP A 137 -2.67 9.50 10.87
N PRO A 138 -3.98 9.10 10.85
CA PRO A 138 -4.37 7.69 10.81
C PRO A 138 -3.92 6.99 9.53
N ARG A 139 -4.06 7.67 8.39
CA ARG A 139 -3.73 7.13 7.08
C ARG A 139 -2.22 7.08 6.87
N GLY A 140 -1.51 8.13 7.29
CA GLY A 140 -0.05 8.19 7.22
C GLY A 140 0.60 7.06 8.00
N ASN A 141 0.17 6.84 9.24
CA ASN A 141 0.67 5.74 10.06
C ASN A 141 0.32 4.37 9.47
N TYR A 142 -0.93 4.15 9.02
CA TYR A 142 -1.34 2.89 8.42
C TYR A 142 -0.59 2.59 7.12
N MET A 143 -0.54 3.54 6.19
CA MET A 143 0.11 3.36 4.90
C MET A 143 1.62 3.19 5.02
N TYR A 144 2.27 3.96 5.90
CA TYR A 144 3.70 3.78 6.13
C TYR A 144 4.01 2.44 6.79
N GLY A 145 3.23 2.05 7.80
CA GLY A 145 3.39 0.75 8.44
C GLY A 145 3.20 -0.42 7.47
N THR A 146 2.16 -0.39 6.64
CA THR A 146 1.93 -1.43 5.62
C THR A 146 3.02 -1.43 4.54
N PHE A 147 3.50 -0.25 4.14
CA PHE A 147 4.63 -0.13 3.22
C PHE A 147 5.90 -0.75 3.81
N LEU A 148 6.25 -0.43 5.06
CA LEU A 148 7.43 -1.00 5.75
C LEU A 148 7.34 -2.53 5.84
N ALA A 149 6.16 -3.06 6.18
CA ALA A 149 5.93 -4.51 6.17
C ALA A 149 6.11 -5.11 4.77
N GLY A 150 5.61 -4.44 3.74
CA GLY A 150 5.75 -4.84 2.33
C GLY A 150 7.20 -4.91 1.84
N VAL A 151 8.08 -4.01 2.32
CA VAL A 151 9.51 -4.01 2.00
C VAL A 151 10.35 -4.86 2.98
N GLY A 152 9.71 -5.70 3.81
CA GLY A 152 10.38 -6.61 4.72
C GLY A 152 10.87 -6.00 6.04
N LYS A 153 10.59 -4.72 6.31
CA LYS A 153 10.96 -4.02 7.54
C LYS A 153 9.92 -4.23 8.65
N PHE A 154 9.64 -5.50 8.96
CA PHE A 154 8.52 -5.90 9.82
C PHE A 154 8.57 -5.27 11.21
N LYS A 155 9.74 -5.24 11.86
CA LYS A 155 9.88 -4.65 13.20
C LYS A 155 9.69 -3.13 13.19
N GLU A 156 10.12 -2.47 12.12
CA GLU A 156 9.95 -1.02 11.94
C GLU A 156 8.47 -0.67 11.63
N ALA A 157 7.72 -1.59 11.02
CA ALA A 157 6.32 -1.40 10.68
C ALA A 157 5.39 -1.33 11.91
N LEU A 158 5.66 -2.17 12.93
CA LEU A 158 4.78 -2.34 14.08
C LEU A 158 4.41 -1.03 14.80
N PRO A 159 5.34 -0.13 15.17
CA PRO A 159 4.99 1.10 15.88
C PRO A 159 4.00 1.99 15.11
N TYR A 160 4.12 2.04 13.78
CA TYR A 160 3.21 2.83 12.94
C TYR A 160 1.84 2.17 12.83
N LEU A 161 1.79 0.85 12.66
CA LEU A 161 0.53 0.10 12.62
C LEU A 161 -0.21 0.17 13.97
N GLU A 162 0.50 0.04 15.09
CA GLU A 162 -0.05 0.18 16.43
C GLU A 162 -0.60 1.60 16.65
N LYS A 163 0.11 2.62 16.18
CA LYS A 163 -0.37 3.99 16.22
C LYS A 163 -1.64 4.17 15.41
N ALA A 164 -1.70 3.63 14.19
CA ALA A 164 -2.90 3.65 13.36
C ALA A 164 -4.08 2.94 14.04
N LEU A 165 -3.85 1.78 14.67
CA LEU A 165 -4.87 1.05 15.41
C LEU A 165 -5.38 1.85 16.62
N SER A 166 -4.49 2.53 17.35
CA SER A 166 -4.84 3.32 18.53
C SER A 166 -5.74 4.53 18.20
N VAL A 167 -5.68 5.03 16.97
CA VAL A 167 -6.53 6.13 16.47
C VAL A 167 -7.71 5.63 15.62
N GLY A 168 -8.03 4.33 15.68
CA GLY A 168 -9.26 3.75 15.15
C GLY A 168 -9.16 3.12 13.74
N VAL A 169 -7.98 2.97 13.15
CA VAL A 169 -7.82 2.26 11.86
C VAL A 169 -7.92 0.76 12.10
N VAL A 170 -9.11 0.19 11.94
CA VAL A 170 -9.39 -1.23 12.24
C VAL A 170 -8.50 -2.17 11.41
N ASP A 171 -8.26 -1.86 10.14
CA ASP A 171 -7.45 -2.70 9.25
C ASP A 171 -5.98 -2.80 9.69
N ALA A 172 -5.51 -1.89 10.56
CA ALA A 172 -4.20 -1.98 11.17
C ALA A 172 -4.06 -3.23 12.08
N ALA A 173 -5.14 -3.68 12.74
CA ALA A 173 -5.08 -4.92 13.53
C ALA A 173 -4.77 -6.14 12.64
N PHE A 174 -5.37 -6.22 11.46
CA PHE A 174 -5.04 -7.26 10.48
C PHE A 174 -3.58 -7.18 10.04
N ALA A 175 -3.11 -5.98 9.68
CA ALA A 175 -1.72 -5.76 9.25
C ALA A 175 -0.70 -6.11 10.36
N ILE A 176 -0.98 -5.76 11.62
CA ILE A 176 -0.16 -6.14 12.78
C ILE A 176 -0.13 -7.66 12.93
N GLY A 177 -1.30 -8.31 12.86
CA GLY A 177 -1.41 -9.77 12.95
C GLY A 177 -0.58 -10.48 11.89
N MET A 178 -0.65 -10.03 10.64
CA MET A 178 0.15 -10.56 9.53
C MET A 178 1.65 -10.29 9.72
N THR A 179 2.00 -9.12 10.24
CA THR A 179 3.40 -8.76 10.53
C THR A 179 3.99 -9.68 11.61
N HIS A 180 3.28 -9.92 12.73
CA HIS A 180 3.70 -10.86 13.76
C HIS A 180 3.79 -12.28 13.23
N LEU A 181 2.84 -12.70 12.38
CA LEU A 181 2.86 -14.02 11.77
C LEU A 181 4.13 -14.23 10.92
N THR A 182 4.49 -13.21 10.14
CA THR A 182 5.72 -13.22 9.33
C THR A 182 6.99 -13.24 10.20
N LEU A 183 6.96 -12.60 11.37
CA LEU A 183 8.04 -12.66 12.36
C LEU A 183 8.11 -14.01 13.12
N GLY A 184 7.13 -14.89 12.91
CA GLY A 184 7.01 -16.19 13.57
C GLY A 184 6.34 -16.16 14.96
N ASP A 185 5.81 -15.01 15.35
CA ASP A 185 5.09 -14.82 16.61
C ASP A 185 3.60 -15.14 16.42
N LYS A 186 3.28 -16.42 16.48
CA LYS A 186 1.91 -16.92 16.26
C LYS A 186 0.93 -16.43 17.33
N GLU A 187 1.39 -16.23 18.57
CA GLU A 187 0.54 -15.80 19.67
C GLU A 187 0.04 -14.37 19.43
N GLN A 188 0.95 -13.43 19.18
CA GLN A 188 0.56 -12.06 18.87
C GLN A 188 -0.22 -11.97 17.55
N ALA A 189 0.15 -12.77 16.55
CA ALA A 189 -0.60 -12.82 15.31
C ALA A 189 -2.08 -13.18 15.54
N LEU A 190 -2.36 -14.25 16.28
CA LEU A 190 -3.73 -14.66 16.62
C LEU A 190 -4.46 -13.58 17.43
N LYS A 191 -3.81 -12.98 18.43
CA LYS A 191 -4.39 -11.91 19.25
C LYS A 191 -4.91 -10.75 18.40
N TYR A 192 -4.11 -10.25 17.46
CA TYR A 192 -4.48 -9.12 16.62
C TYR A 192 -5.47 -9.50 15.52
N LEU A 193 -5.39 -10.71 14.95
CA LEU A 193 -6.38 -11.20 13.98
C LEU A 193 -7.75 -11.41 14.62
N GLU A 194 -7.80 -11.88 15.86
CA GLU A 194 -9.04 -12.01 16.63
C GLU A 194 -9.62 -10.65 17.03
N ASP A 195 -8.77 -9.66 17.33
CA ASP A 195 -9.22 -8.27 17.52
C ASP A 195 -9.83 -7.70 16.25
N TYR A 196 -9.18 -7.91 15.10
CA TYR A 196 -9.71 -7.52 13.80
C TYR A 196 -11.07 -8.17 13.52
N LYS A 197 -11.20 -9.49 13.73
CA LYS A 197 -12.45 -10.23 13.54
C LYS A 197 -13.59 -9.64 14.39
N ARG A 198 -13.34 -9.32 15.67
CA ARG A 198 -14.36 -8.71 16.54
C ARG A 198 -14.86 -7.37 16.00
N ARG A 199 -13.98 -6.58 15.40
CA ARG A 199 -14.31 -5.26 14.86
C ARG A 199 -14.88 -5.32 13.45
N LYS A 200 -14.60 -6.39 12.70
CA LYS A 200 -15.01 -6.58 11.30
C LYS A 200 -15.56 -8.01 11.07
N PRO A 201 -16.68 -8.36 11.72
CA PRO A 201 -17.18 -9.74 11.75
C PRO A 201 -17.66 -10.26 10.39
N SER A 202 -17.87 -9.38 9.41
CA SER A 202 -18.28 -9.76 8.05
C SER A 202 -17.15 -10.30 7.18
N ASP A 203 -15.88 -10.20 7.61
CA ASP A 203 -14.75 -10.73 6.86
C ASP A 203 -14.50 -12.21 7.17
N GLY A 204 -15.20 -13.09 6.45
CA GLY A 204 -15.05 -14.54 6.63
C GLY A 204 -13.69 -15.12 6.23
N ASN A 205 -12.81 -14.35 5.58
CA ASN A 205 -11.47 -14.82 5.23
C ASN A 205 -10.54 -14.83 6.45
N VAL A 206 -10.75 -13.92 7.40
CA VAL A 206 -9.95 -13.89 8.62
C VAL A 206 -10.21 -15.11 9.49
N ASP A 207 -11.43 -15.65 9.51
CA ASP A 207 -11.76 -16.90 10.24
C ASP A 207 -10.94 -18.08 9.73
N LYS A 208 -10.92 -18.26 8.40
CA LYS A 208 -10.13 -19.31 7.75
C LYS A 208 -8.64 -19.16 8.04
N LEU A 209 -8.13 -17.93 8.08
CA LEU A 209 -6.73 -17.64 8.41
C LEU A 209 -6.42 -18.00 9.87
N ILE A 210 -7.25 -17.58 10.82
CA ILE A 210 -7.10 -17.90 12.24
C ILE A 210 -7.07 -19.43 12.44
N ASP A 211 -8.02 -20.15 11.82
CA ASP A 211 -8.09 -21.60 11.91
C ASP A 211 -6.87 -22.28 11.28
N ALA A 212 -6.38 -21.76 10.15
CA ALA A 212 -5.18 -22.27 9.49
C ALA A 212 -3.92 -22.09 10.37
N ILE A 213 -3.80 -20.93 11.05
CA ILE A 213 -2.68 -20.66 11.98
C ILE A 213 -2.75 -21.60 13.20
N ARG A 214 -3.93 -21.76 13.81
CA ARG A 214 -4.14 -22.65 14.98
C ARG A 214 -3.80 -24.10 14.65
N ASN A 215 -4.16 -24.55 13.45
CA ASN A 215 -3.93 -25.93 12.99
C ASN A 215 -2.52 -26.15 12.41
N GLY A 216 -1.63 -25.16 12.46
CA GLY A 216 -0.26 -25.29 11.94
C GLY A 216 -0.19 -25.41 10.41
N LYS A 217 -1.26 -25.05 9.69
CA LYS A 217 -1.31 -25.12 8.21
C LYS A 217 -0.66 -23.92 7.52
N VAL A 218 -0.28 -22.88 8.27
CA VAL A 218 0.43 -21.70 7.77
C VAL A 218 1.82 -21.67 8.38
N GLU A 219 2.83 -21.87 7.55
CA GLU A 219 4.23 -21.70 7.92
C GLU A 219 4.85 -20.62 7.03
N PHE A 220 5.41 -19.58 7.65
CA PHE A 220 6.28 -18.64 6.94
C PHE A 220 7.73 -19.12 7.09
N LYS A 221 8.34 -19.55 5.98
CA LYS A 221 9.78 -19.79 5.98
C LYS A 221 10.46 -18.42 5.99
N ARG A 222 11.23 -18.13 7.03
CA ARG A 222 12.12 -16.98 7.06
C ARG A 222 13.07 -17.08 5.87
N SER A 223 13.11 -16.05 5.03
CA SER A 223 14.25 -15.89 4.14
C SER A 223 15.49 -15.70 5.03
N PRO A 224 16.58 -16.43 4.79
CA PRO A 224 17.83 -16.15 5.50
C PRO A 224 18.24 -14.72 5.20
N SER A 225 18.50 -13.96 6.27
CA SER A 225 19.08 -12.61 6.27
C SER A 225 20.45 -12.60 5.60
#